data_3fe4a72edd1653b25a82046774a0fd15
#
_entry.id   3fe4a72edd1653b25a82046774a0fd15
#
_cell.length_a   1.000
_cell.length_b   1.000
_cell.length_c   1.000
_cell.angle_alpha   90.00
_cell.angle_beta   90.00
_cell.angle_gamma   90.00
#
_symmetry.space_group_name_H-M   'P 1'
#
loop_
_entity.id
_entity.type
_entity.pdbx_description
1 polymer ?
#
loop_
_entity_poly.entity_id
_entity_poly.type
_entity_poly.pdbx_seq_one_letter_code
_entity_poly.pdbx_strand_id
1 'polypeptide(L)'
;MKYKLVERGKPGDPDAPKKLYASPVKTGTKTISSLSGDIADISSLSRGDINSVITNLVERIPKDLLEGNSVSLGELGTLRISFSSEGVADEADFHTSKIKGLKVIFTPGKLIKEELKRAKFNK
;
A
#
# COMPACT_ATOMS: atom_id res chain seq x y z
N MET A 1 7.95 12.76 -11.34
CA MET A 1 6.91 11.76 -11.64
C MET A 1 6.21 12.12 -12.93
N LYS A 2 6.09 11.18 -13.84
CA LYS A 2 5.40 11.39 -15.12
C LYS A 2 3.90 11.28 -14.98
N TYR A 3 3.19 12.10 -15.74
CA TYR A 3 1.74 12.03 -15.82
C TYR A 3 1.27 12.10 -17.27
N LYS A 4 0.04 11.69 -17.49
CA LYS A 4 -0.68 11.83 -18.77
C LYS A 4 -2.04 12.42 -18.48
N LEU A 5 -2.62 13.04 -19.51
CA LEU A 5 -3.97 13.55 -19.43
C LEU A 5 -4.95 12.50 -19.96
N VAL A 6 -6.03 12.28 -19.22
CA VAL A 6 -7.08 11.34 -19.59
C VAL A 6 -8.43 12.07 -19.54
N GLU A 7 -9.32 11.74 -20.48
CA GLU A 7 -10.68 12.24 -20.45
C GLU A 7 -11.53 11.42 -19.48
N ARG A 8 -12.33 12.11 -18.69
CA ARG A 8 -13.33 11.48 -17.82
C ARG A 8 -14.64 12.22 -17.93
N GLY A 9 -15.73 11.47 -18.11
CA GLY A 9 -17.07 11.99 -18.02
C GLY A 9 -17.58 12.01 -16.57
N LYS A 10 -18.68 12.74 -16.34
CA LYS A 10 -19.35 12.73 -15.05
C LYS A 10 -20.04 11.38 -14.85
N PRO A 11 -19.80 10.68 -13.73
CA PRO A 11 -20.50 9.42 -13.45
C PRO A 11 -22.02 9.61 -13.47
N GLY A 12 -22.73 8.75 -14.23
CA GLY A 12 -24.18 8.78 -14.33
C GLY A 12 -24.76 9.82 -15.27
N ASP A 13 -23.93 10.62 -15.94
CA ASP A 13 -24.37 11.60 -16.92
C ASP A 13 -23.53 11.52 -18.20
N PRO A 14 -23.94 10.67 -19.17
CA PRO A 14 -23.20 10.50 -20.41
C PRO A 14 -23.19 11.75 -21.32
N ASP A 15 -24.10 12.70 -21.09
CA ASP A 15 -24.20 13.95 -21.88
C ASP A 15 -23.39 15.10 -21.28
N ALA A 16 -22.80 14.91 -20.07
CA ALA A 16 -21.95 15.92 -19.46
C ALA A 16 -20.65 16.12 -20.26
N PRO A 17 -20.12 17.35 -20.36
CA PRO A 17 -18.82 17.58 -20.99
C PRO A 17 -17.73 16.78 -20.30
N LYS A 18 -16.89 16.11 -21.10
CA LYS A 18 -15.72 15.42 -20.59
C LYS A 18 -14.63 16.43 -20.25
N LYS A 19 -13.95 16.21 -19.14
CA LYS A 19 -12.82 17.02 -18.71
C LYS A 19 -11.53 16.21 -18.77
N LEU A 20 -10.42 16.89 -18.85
CA LEU A 20 -9.09 16.27 -18.81
C LEU A 20 -8.58 16.26 -17.38
N TYR A 21 -8.07 15.11 -16.96
CA TYR A 21 -7.50 14.91 -15.64
C TYR A 21 -6.11 14.31 -15.77
N ALA A 22 -5.21 14.72 -14.91
CA ALA A 22 -3.90 14.12 -14.83
C ALA A 22 -3.99 12.72 -14.18
N SER A 23 -3.26 11.78 -14.72
CA SER A 23 -3.13 10.43 -14.18
C SER A 23 -1.65 10.05 -14.16
N PRO A 24 -1.18 9.39 -13.11
CA PRO A 24 0.22 8.98 -13.06
C PRO A 24 0.55 7.94 -14.13
N VAL A 25 1.78 8.02 -14.63
CA VAL A 25 2.31 7.05 -15.58
C VAL A 25 3.27 6.13 -14.84
N LYS A 26 2.98 4.83 -14.87
CA LYS A 26 3.87 3.84 -14.28
C LYS A 26 5.12 3.70 -15.17
N THR A 27 6.30 3.93 -14.60
CA THR A 27 7.57 3.82 -15.31
C THR A 27 8.26 2.47 -15.14
N GLY A 28 7.85 1.69 -14.15
CA GLY A 28 8.44 0.38 -13.90
C GLY A 28 8.05 -0.17 -12.54
N THR A 29 8.64 -1.30 -12.21
CA THR A 29 8.46 -1.95 -10.91
C THR A 29 9.81 -2.25 -10.30
N LYS A 30 10.02 -1.76 -9.08
CA LYS A 30 11.17 -2.16 -8.27
C LYS A 30 10.84 -3.46 -7.55
N THR A 31 11.58 -4.51 -7.82
CA THR A 31 11.41 -5.81 -7.17
C THR A 31 12.26 -5.92 -5.90
N ILE A 32 12.04 -6.96 -5.12
CA ILE A 32 12.90 -7.25 -3.96
C ILE A 32 14.36 -7.36 -4.40
N SER A 33 14.61 -8.02 -5.52
CA SER A 33 15.98 -8.17 -6.05
C SER A 33 16.60 -6.82 -6.40
N SER A 34 15.86 -5.93 -7.09
CA SER A 34 16.37 -4.61 -7.45
C SER A 34 16.57 -3.72 -6.23
N LEU A 35 15.66 -3.75 -5.27
CA LEU A 35 15.81 -3.02 -4.01
C LEU A 35 17.01 -3.52 -3.21
N SER A 36 17.22 -4.84 -3.19
CA SER A 36 18.36 -5.44 -2.51
C SER A 36 19.68 -4.96 -3.11
N GLY A 37 19.75 -4.84 -4.43
CA GLY A 37 20.93 -4.28 -5.12
C GLY A 37 21.16 -2.82 -4.76
N ASP A 38 20.11 -2.00 -4.78
CA ASP A 38 20.21 -0.59 -4.43
C ASP A 38 20.68 -0.39 -2.98
N ILE A 39 20.17 -1.21 -2.06
CA ILE A 39 20.58 -1.14 -0.65
C ILE A 39 22.01 -1.65 -0.47
N ALA A 40 22.42 -2.69 -1.18
CA ALA A 40 23.79 -3.20 -1.11
C ALA A 40 24.81 -2.12 -1.50
N ASP A 41 24.48 -1.28 -2.47
CA ASP A 41 25.35 -0.20 -2.93
C ASP A 41 25.60 0.89 -1.87
N ILE A 42 24.71 1.00 -0.88
CA ILE A 42 24.80 2.03 0.16
C ILE A 42 24.98 1.43 1.57
N SER A 43 25.27 0.15 1.67
CA SER A 43 25.46 -0.54 2.95
C SER A 43 26.66 -1.47 2.87
N SER A 44 27.02 -2.05 4.01
CA SER A 44 28.08 -3.07 4.11
C SER A 44 27.58 -4.49 3.87
N LEU A 45 26.28 -4.66 3.62
CA LEU A 45 25.66 -5.97 3.44
C LEU A 45 25.71 -6.41 1.96
N SER A 46 25.78 -7.72 1.74
CA SER A 46 25.67 -8.25 0.38
C SER A 46 24.22 -8.20 -0.11
N ARG A 47 24.06 -8.21 -1.41
CA ARG A 47 22.72 -8.29 -2.05
C ARG A 47 21.93 -9.51 -1.56
N GLY A 48 22.64 -10.67 -1.43
CA GLY A 48 22.00 -11.90 -0.97
C GLY A 48 21.51 -11.81 0.48
N ASP A 49 22.29 -11.19 1.36
CA ASP A 49 21.91 -10.99 2.76
C ASP A 49 20.66 -10.10 2.85
N ILE A 50 20.64 -9.00 2.10
CA ILE A 50 19.51 -8.06 2.08
C ILE A 50 18.26 -8.75 1.51
N ASN A 51 18.40 -9.47 0.42
CA ASN A 51 17.30 -10.22 -0.19
C ASN A 51 16.69 -11.20 0.80
N SER A 52 17.53 -11.91 1.57
CA SER A 52 17.08 -12.84 2.61
C SER A 52 16.30 -12.11 3.71
N VAL A 53 16.78 -10.99 4.19
CA VAL A 53 16.10 -10.19 5.22
C VAL A 53 14.73 -9.72 4.74
N ILE A 54 14.65 -9.16 3.52
CA ILE A 54 13.39 -8.67 2.97
C ILE A 54 12.41 -9.83 2.75
N THR A 55 12.87 -10.97 2.24
CA THR A 55 12.03 -12.15 2.02
C THR A 55 11.44 -12.65 3.34
N ASN A 56 12.26 -12.71 4.38
CA ASN A 56 11.78 -13.10 5.71
C ASN A 56 10.78 -12.10 6.29
N LEU A 57 10.98 -10.81 6.05
CA LEU A 57 10.05 -9.77 6.46
C LEU A 57 8.69 -9.94 5.77
N VAL A 58 8.70 -10.19 4.46
CA VAL A 58 7.48 -10.42 3.65
C VAL A 58 6.70 -11.63 4.18
N GLU A 59 7.38 -12.68 4.59
CA GLU A 59 6.74 -13.88 5.15
C GLU A 59 6.22 -13.65 6.58
N ARG A 60 6.93 -12.85 7.38
CA ARG A 60 6.59 -12.61 8.78
C ARG A 60 5.42 -11.67 8.97
N ILE A 61 5.34 -10.61 8.17
CA ILE A 61 4.31 -9.58 8.32
C ILE A 61 2.88 -10.15 8.31
N PRO A 62 2.48 -10.99 7.34
CA PRO A 62 1.12 -11.53 7.33
C PRO A 62 0.75 -12.33 8.57
N LYS A 63 1.71 -13.06 9.13
CA LYS A 63 1.49 -13.84 10.34
C LYS A 63 1.19 -12.95 11.54
N ASP A 64 1.97 -11.90 11.72
CA ASP A 64 1.77 -10.95 12.81
C ASP A 64 0.45 -10.18 12.66
N LEU A 65 0.09 -9.81 11.44
CA LEU A 65 -1.19 -9.14 11.17
C LEU A 65 -2.38 -10.04 11.51
N LEU A 66 -2.33 -11.32 11.16
CA LEU A 66 -3.41 -12.26 11.46
C LEU A 66 -3.53 -12.59 12.95
N GLU A 67 -2.48 -12.37 13.73
CA GLU A 67 -2.53 -12.45 15.19
C GLU A 67 -3.13 -11.20 15.84
N GLY A 68 -3.49 -10.20 15.06
CA GLY A 68 -4.11 -8.96 15.54
C GLY A 68 -3.14 -7.82 15.80
N ASN A 69 -1.87 -7.98 15.44
CA ASN A 69 -0.88 -6.93 15.61
C ASN A 69 -0.91 -5.92 14.48
N SER A 70 -0.69 -4.65 14.78
CA SER A 70 -0.24 -3.70 13.80
C SER A 70 1.26 -3.88 13.61
N VAL A 71 1.75 -3.75 12.38
CA VAL A 71 3.18 -3.87 12.08
C VAL A 71 3.69 -2.49 11.68
N SER A 72 4.55 -1.93 12.52
CA SER A 72 5.19 -0.64 12.26
C SER A 72 6.52 -0.87 11.55
N LEU A 73 6.70 -0.20 10.42
CA LEU A 73 7.97 -0.14 9.70
C LEU A 73 8.65 1.21 9.92
N GLY A 74 8.51 1.74 11.13
CA GLY A 74 9.09 3.02 11.50
C GLY A 74 8.50 4.17 10.69
N GLU A 75 9.36 5.04 10.21
CA GLU A 75 8.94 6.23 9.45
C GLU A 75 8.37 5.91 8.06
N LEU A 76 8.51 4.68 7.58
CA LEU A 76 7.87 4.26 6.33
C LEU A 76 6.35 4.23 6.46
N GLY A 77 5.86 3.64 7.55
CA GLY A 77 4.44 3.54 7.79
C GLY A 77 4.06 2.32 8.62
N THR A 78 2.77 2.09 8.74
CA THR A 78 2.21 1.03 9.56
C THR A 78 1.16 0.24 8.78
N LEU A 79 1.23 -1.07 8.90
CA LEU A 79 0.25 -2.00 8.32
C LEU A 79 -0.67 -2.51 9.42
N ARG A 80 -1.95 -2.63 9.11
CA ARG A 80 -2.95 -3.22 10.00
C ARG A 80 -4.05 -3.92 9.22
N ILE A 81 -4.76 -4.81 9.88
CA ILE A 81 -5.95 -5.47 9.32
C ILE A 81 -7.20 -4.66 9.70
N SER A 82 -8.09 -4.55 8.75
CA SER A 82 -9.44 -4.04 8.96
C SER A 82 -10.44 -5.03 8.38
N PHE A 83 -11.64 -5.05 8.93
CA PHE A 83 -12.74 -5.82 8.38
C PHE A 83 -14.06 -5.11 8.68
N SER A 84 -15.12 -5.55 8.01
CA SER A 84 -16.48 -5.13 8.29
C SER A 84 -17.27 -6.28 8.89
N SER A 85 -18.40 -5.97 9.51
CA SER A 85 -19.26 -6.96 10.13
C SER A 85 -20.73 -6.64 9.88
N GLU A 86 -21.52 -7.68 9.68
CA GLU A 86 -22.97 -7.55 9.78
C GLU A 86 -23.35 -7.40 11.25
N GLY A 87 -24.32 -6.52 11.53
CA GLY A 87 -24.82 -6.33 12.87
C GLY A 87 -25.84 -7.39 13.26
N VAL A 88 -25.96 -7.66 14.57
CA VAL A 88 -26.97 -8.52 15.15
C VAL A 88 -27.60 -7.82 16.35
N ALA A 89 -28.84 -8.19 16.70
CA ALA A 89 -29.54 -7.58 17.82
C ALA A 89 -29.02 -8.08 19.20
N ASP A 90 -28.71 -9.38 19.27
CA ASP A 90 -28.20 -10.02 20.47
C ASP A 90 -26.87 -10.70 20.22
N GLU A 91 -26.01 -10.69 21.24
CA GLU A 91 -24.70 -11.34 21.17
C GLU A 91 -24.82 -12.83 20.81
N ALA A 92 -25.86 -13.51 21.29
CA ALA A 92 -26.11 -14.92 21.00
C ALA A 92 -26.32 -15.22 19.53
N ASP A 93 -26.74 -14.24 18.73
CA ASP A 93 -26.98 -14.36 17.29
C ASP A 93 -25.71 -14.12 16.47
N PHE A 94 -24.64 -13.71 17.11
CA PHE A 94 -23.40 -13.41 16.40
C PHE A 94 -22.61 -14.68 16.11
N HIS A 95 -22.18 -14.80 14.85
CA HIS A 95 -21.26 -15.82 14.37
C HIS A 95 -20.14 -15.16 13.59
N THR A 96 -18.96 -15.79 13.58
CA THR A 96 -17.79 -15.26 12.89
C THR A 96 -18.01 -15.13 11.38
N SER A 97 -18.99 -15.84 10.81
CA SER A 97 -19.40 -15.67 9.41
C SER A 97 -19.95 -14.28 9.09
N LYS A 98 -20.31 -13.50 10.11
CA LYS A 98 -20.74 -12.12 9.98
C LYS A 98 -19.59 -11.17 9.69
N ILE A 99 -18.35 -11.60 9.95
CA ILE A 99 -17.14 -10.82 9.67
C ILE A 99 -16.79 -10.99 8.20
N LYS A 100 -16.64 -9.87 7.51
CA LYS A 100 -16.40 -9.85 6.06
C LYS A 100 -15.35 -8.81 5.69
N GLY A 101 -14.79 -8.96 4.47
CA GLY A 101 -13.97 -7.94 3.87
C GLY A 101 -12.66 -7.68 4.59
N LEU A 102 -11.99 -8.74 5.07
CA LEU A 102 -10.64 -8.58 5.60
C LEU A 102 -9.75 -7.90 4.57
N LYS A 103 -9.07 -6.85 4.99
CA LYS A 103 -8.14 -6.12 4.14
C LYS A 103 -7.00 -5.56 4.95
N VAL A 104 -5.88 -5.36 4.28
CA VAL A 104 -4.72 -4.69 4.88
C VAL A 104 -4.81 -3.20 4.58
N ILE A 105 -4.63 -2.39 5.60
CA ILE A 105 -4.55 -0.94 5.46
C ILE A 105 -3.11 -0.53 5.75
N PHE A 106 -2.53 0.23 4.83
CA PHE A 106 -1.24 0.86 5.00
C PHE A 106 -1.43 2.34 5.29
N THR A 107 -0.91 2.79 6.43
CA THR A 107 -0.89 4.21 6.79
C THR A 107 0.53 4.72 6.57
N PRO A 108 0.76 5.63 5.61
CA PRO A 108 2.09 6.18 5.36
C PRO A 108 2.64 6.89 6.59
N GLY A 109 3.92 6.71 6.82
CA GLY A 109 4.64 7.39 7.89
C GLY A 109 5.17 8.75 7.48
N LYS A 110 5.88 9.38 8.40
CA LYS A 110 6.41 10.74 8.24
C LYS A 110 7.33 10.87 7.02
N LEU A 111 8.21 9.90 6.80
CA LEU A 111 9.19 9.96 5.71
C LEU A 111 8.51 10.01 4.34
N ILE A 112 7.55 9.12 4.10
CA ILE A 112 6.80 9.12 2.83
C ILE A 112 6.04 10.44 2.66
N LYS A 113 5.38 10.93 3.72
CA LYS A 113 4.60 12.17 3.66
C LYS A 113 5.48 13.37 3.32
N GLU A 114 6.67 13.45 3.87
CA GLU A 114 7.62 14.52 3.58
C GLU A 114 8.15 14.45 2.16
N GLU A 115 8.47 13.26 1.68
CA GLU A 115 8.93 13.06 0.30
C GLU A 115 7.84 13.42 -0.73
N LEU A 116 6.58 13.12 -0.44
CA LEU A 116 5.47 13.48 -1.33
C LEU A 116 5.35 14.99 -1.56
N LYS A 117 5.74 15.80 -0.57
CA LYS A 117 5.73 17.27 -0.71
C LYS A 117 6.76 17.77 -1.71
N ARG A 118 7.76 16.97 -2.04
CA ARG A 118 8.80 17.29 -3.00
C ARG A 118 8.51 16.83 -4.41
N ALA A 119 7.32 16.31 -4.64
CA ALA A 119 6.94 15.76 -5.94
C ALA A 119 6.99 16.85 -7.02
N LYS A 120 7.60 16.49 -8.15
CA LYS A 120 7.63 17.30 -9.36
C LYS A 120 6.99 16.50 -10.48
N PHE A 121 6.20 17.18 -11.31
CA PHE A 121 5.44 16.53 -12.36
C PHE A 121 5.91 16.96 -13.74
N ASN A 122 6.00 16.01 -14.66
CA ASN A 122 6.33 16.22 -16.06
C ASN A 122 5.59 15.23 -16.95
N LYS A 123 5.35 15.64 -18.18
CA LYS A 123 4.74 14.76 -19.17
C LYS A 123 5.69 13.72 -19.73
#